data_aff5871671dcb9426ff1a02b58f33109
#
_entry.id   aff5871671dcb9426ff1a02b58f33109
#
_cell.length_a   1.000
_cell.length_b   1.000
_cell.length_c   1.000
_cell.angle_alpha   90.00
_cell.angle_beta   90.00
_cell.angle_gamma   90.00
#
_symmetry.space_group_name_H-M   'P 1'
#
loop_
_entity.id
_entity.type
_entity.pdbx_description
1 polymer ?
#
loop_
_entity_poly.entity_id
_entity_poly.type
_entity_poly.pdbx_seq_one_letter_code
_entity_poly.pdbx_strand_id
1 'polypeptide(L)'
;MNRALLCLLAAAACCAAVRAEVVRPAKDFSWVDSAGKAQTLKSLRGQPVVLLIAPSPRSWIFRAQVGQLQKAYQRLAAQKLVCFAAFTQEGGVIRSNIPFVTAPDGPNVAFLYDVSKGFAIAIIGPDGNLDCISTKVMPVQRLLDTMNANFEVQKQMRRE
;
A
#
# COMPACT_ATOMS: atom_id res chain seq x y z
N MET A 1 55.13 4.89 -45.27
CA MET A 1 53.78 5.41 -45.35
C MET A 1 52.87 4.49 -44.56
N ASN A 2 52.76 4.72 -43.26
CA ASN A 2 51.96 3.90 -42.36
C ASN A 2 50.76 4.71 -41.88
N ARG A 3 49.61 4.33 -42.39
CA ARG A 3 48.33 4.81 -41.86
C ARG A 3 47.98 3.98 -40.62
N ALA A 4 48.34 4.48 -39.45
CA ALA A 4 47.86 3.95 -38.21
C ALA A 4 46.38 4.26 -38.10
N LEU A 5 45.58 3.20 -38.22
CA LEU A 5 44.15 3.22 -38.01
C LEU A 5 43.88 3.30 -36.49
N LEU A 6 43.57 4.49 -36.05
CA LEU A 6 43.17 4.74 -34.66
C LEU A 6 41.73 4.24 -34.49
N CYS A 7 41.58 2.99 -34.06
CA CYS A 7 40.30 2.49 -33.58
C CYS A 7 40.02 3.13 -32.25
N LEU A 8 39.25 4.20 -32.25
CA LEU A 8 38.66 4.78 -31.05
C LEU A 8 37.49 3.87 -30.63
N LEU A 9 37.76 2.95 -29.74
CA LEU A 9 36.70 2.23 -29.03
C LEU A 9 35.99 3.25 -28.11
N ALA A 10 34.88 3.79 -28.60
CA ALA A 10 33.89 4.48 -27.78
C ALA A 10 33.23 3.41 -26.88
N ALA A 11 33.79 3.19 -25.74
CA ALA A 11 33.09 2.47 -24.64
C ALA A 11 31.94 3.36 -24.22
N ALA A 12 30.77 3.14 -24.82
CA ALA A 12 29.51 3.66 -24.30
C ALA A 12 29.26 3.00 -22.96
N ALA A 13 29.75 3.64 -21.92
CA ALA A 13 29.36 3.33 -20.54
C ALA A 13 27.85 3.62 -20.44
N CYS A 14 27.07 2.57 -20.62
CA CYS A 14 25.65 2.57 -20.33
C CYS A 14 25.54 2.71 -18.81
N CYS A 15 25.58 3.95 -18.32
CA CYS A 15 25.14 4.27 -16.96
C CYS A 15 23.66 3.92 -16.90
N ALA A 16 23.37 2.67 -16.57
CA ALA A 16 22.07 2.31 -16.04
C ALA A 16 21.90 3.20 -14.81
N ALA A 17 21.14 4.28 -14.96
CA ALA A 17 20.69 5.06 -13.82
C ALA A 17 19.88 4.10 -12.95
N VAL A 18 20.52 3.55 -11.93
CA VAL A 18 19.84 2.91 -10.81
C VAL A 18 18.97 4.03 -10.25
N ARG A 19 17.68 4.03 -10.64
CA ARG A 19 16.69 4.85 -9.97
C ARG A 19 16.69 4.34 -8.54
N ALA A 20 17.32 5.08 -7.64
CA ALA A 20 17.12 4.89 -6.22
C ALA A 20 15.61 4.99 -6.01
N GLU A 21 14.99 3.86 -5.73
CA GLU A 21 13.59 3.80 -5.36
C GLU A 21 13.47 4.66 -4.09
N VAL A 22 12.72 5.75 -4.18
CA VAL A 22 12.53 6.64 -3.03
C VAL A 22 11.67 5.87 -2.05
N VAL A 23 12.33 5.20 -1.11
CA VAL A 23 11.66 4.51 -0.01
C VAL A 23 10.86 5.53 0.78
N ARG A 24 9.56 5.44 0.72
CA ARG A 24 8.64 6.33 1.43
C ARG A 24 8.02 5.58 2.61
N PRO A 25 8.46 5.83 3.86
CA PRO A 25 7.84 5.20 5.02
C PRO A 25 6.36 5.60 5.11
N ALA A 26 5.51 4.63 5.42
CA ALA A 26 4.10 4.90 5.67
C ALA A 26 3.94 5.81 6.90
N LYS A 27 2.98 6.72 6.82
CA LYS A 27 2.67 7.61 7.96
C LYS A 27 1.96 6.82 9.04
N ASP A 28 2.46 6.95 10.26
CA ASP A 28 1.93 6.22 11.41
C ASP A 28 0.59 6.82 11.87
N PHE A 29 -0.34 5.96 12.23
CA PHE A 29 -1.60 6.32 12.88
C PHE A 29 -1.94 5.25 13.93
N SER A 30 -2.81 5.59 14.87
CA SER A 30 -3.18 4.70 15.96
C SER A 30 -4.66 4.29 15.89
N TRP A 31 -4.96 3.14 16.46
CA TRP A 31 -6.31 2.65 16.68
C TRP A 31 -6.36 1.83 17.99
N VAL A 32 -7.57 1.45 18.37
CA VAL A 32 -7.77 0.55 19.52
C VAL A 32 -8.18 -0.82 18.97
N ASP A 33 -7.50 -1.87 19.36
CA ASP A 33 -7.82 -3.24 18.95
C ASP A 33 -9.06 -3.78 19.70
N SER A 34 -9.48 -4.99 19.35
CA SER A 34 -10.64 -5.65 19.97
C SER A 34 -10.47 -5.93 21.47
N ALA A 35 -9.24 -5.92 21.97
CA ALA A 35 -8.91 -6.09 23.39
C ALA A 35 -8.85 -4.74 24.15
N GLY A 36 -9.17 -3.62 23.47
CA GLY A 36 -9.09 -2.28 24.06
C GLY A 36 -7.67 -1.71 24.17
N LYS A 37 -6.68 -2.35 23.53
CA LYS A 37 -5.29 -1.91 23.55
C LYS A 37 -4.99 -0.94 22.41
N ALA A 38 -4.33 0.17 22.72
CA ALA A 38 -3.84 1.09 21.70
C ALA A 38 -2.74 0.44 20.86
N GLN A 39 -2.90 0.50 19.56
CA GLN A 39 -1.99 -0.01 18.53
C GLN A 39 -1.58 1.11 17.59
N THR A 40 -0.45 0.95 16.91
CA THR A 40 0.01 1.86 15.86
C THR A 40 0.35 1.08 14.60
N LEU A 41 0.36 1.73 13.44
CA LEU A 41 0.70 1.09 12.18
C LEU A 41 2.07 0.38 12.24
N LYS A 42 3.02 0.93 13.00
CA LYS A 42 4.34 0.32 13.22
C LYS A 42 4.27 -1.07 13.88
N SER A 43 3.24 -1.35 14.68
CA SER A 43 3.06 -2.66 15.31
C SER A 43 2.70 -3.77 14.31
N LEU A 44 2.30 -3.40 13.08
CA LEU A 44 1.97 -4.33 11.99
C LEU A 44 3.17 -4.66 11.09
N ARG A 45 4.37 -4.25 11.44
CA ARG A 45 5.55 -4.68 10.69
C ARG A 45 5.61 -6.20 10.54
N GLY A 46 5.94 -6.66 9.34
CA GLY A 46 5.86 -8.06 8.96
C GLY A 46 4.52 -8.48 8.33
N GLN A 47 3.53 -7.58 8.27
CA GLN A 47 2.24 -7.81 7.63
C GLN A 47 1.95 -6.71 6.60
N PRO A 48 1.47 -7.06 5.41
CA PRO A 48 1.02 -6.06 4.44
C PRO A 48 -0.28 -5.41 4.92
N VAL A 49 -0.45 -4.14 4.62
CA VAL A 49 -1.62 -3.35 5.01
C VAL A 49 -2.24 -2.68 3.79
N VAL A 50 -3.56 -2.74 3.69
CA VAL A 50 -4.35 -1.92 2.78
C VAL A 50 -5.13 -0.90 3.58
N LEU A 51 -4.94 0.38 3.27
CA LEU A 51 -5.68 1.49 3.86
C LEU A 51 -6.59 2.11 2.81
N LEU A 52 -7.88 2.12 3.05
CA LEU A 52 -8.87 2.82 2.25
C LEU A 52 -9.26 4.12 2.95
N ILE A 53 -9.10 5.24 2.27
CA ILE A 53 -9.54 6.56 2.73
C ILE A 53 -10.74 6.97 1.87
N ALA A 54 -11.84 7.33 2.47
CA ALA A 54 -13.06 7.70 1.75
C ALA A 54 -13.94 8.66 2.54
N PRO A 55 -14.88 9.37 1.91
CA PRO A 55 -15.84 10.22 2.62
C PRO A 55 -16.73 9.42 3.58
N SER A 56 -17.23 8.27 3.14
CA SER A 56 -18.09 7.40 3.95
C SER A 56 -18.09 5.97 3.42
N PRO A 57 -18.55 4.97 4.20
CA PRO A 57 -18.68 3.59 3.75
C PRO A 57 -19.76 3.42 2.66
N ARG A 58 -20.64 4.42 2.48
CA ARG A 58 -21.70 4.44 1.45
C ARG A 58 -21.22 4.98 0.11
N SER A 59 -20.03 5.62 0.05
CA SER A 59 -19.53 6.18 -1.20
C SER A 59 -19.33 5.07 -2.25
N TRP A 60 -19.72 5.35 -3.49
CA TRP A 60 -19.68 4.35 -4.57
C TRP A 60 -18.27 3.86 -4.86
N ILE A 61 -17.29 4.77 -4.79
CA ILE A 61 -15.89 4.46 -5.08
C ILE A 61 -15.28 3.56 -3.99
N PHE A 62 -15.64 3.78 -2.70
CA PHE A 62 -15.25 2.90 -1.60
C PHE A 62 -15.81 1.48 -1.82
N ARG A 63 -17.11 1.38 -2.12
CA ARG A 63 -17.76 0.08 -2.37
C ARG A 63 -17.17 -0.64 -3.59
N ALA A 64 -16.86 0.10 -4.66
CA ALA A 64 -16.21 -0.45 -5.83
C ALA A 64 -14.83 -1.02 -5.49
N GLN A 65 -14.04 -0.32 -4.67
CA GLN A 65 -12.73 -0.82 -4.22
C GLN A 65 -12.86 -2.02 -3.30
N VAL A 66 -13.81 -2.02 -2.37
CA VAL A 66 -14.10 -3.19 -1.53
C VAL A 66 -14.42 -4.41 -2.40
N GLY A 67 -15.22 -4.24 -3.46
CA GLY A 67 -15.51 -5.31 -4.42
C GLY A 67 -14.28 -5.87 -5.14
N GLN A 68 -13.29 -5.03 -5.48
CA GLN A 68 -12.01 -5.49 -6.03
C GLN A 68 -11.19 -6.26 -4.99
N LEU A 69 -11.12 -5.75 -3.76
CA LEU A 69 -10.43 -6.43 -2.65
C LEU A 69 -11.06 -7.80 -2.35
N GLN A 70 -12.37 -7.92 -2.34
CA GLN A 70 -13.06 -9.19 -2.10
C GLN A 70 -12.66 -10.27 -3.12
N LYS A 71 -12.47 -9.91 -4.39
CA LYS A 71 -12.01 -10.83 -5.44
C LYS A 71 -10.57 -11.30 -5.22
N ALA A 72 -9.71 -10.47 -4.63
CA ALA A 72 -8.32 -10.78 -4.36
C ALA A 72 -8.11 -11.46 -3.01
N TYR A 73 -8.99 -11.22 -2.04
CA TYR A 73 -8.75 -11.48 -0.62
C TYR A 73 -8.39 -12.94 -0.30
N GLN A 74 -9.10 -13.89 -0.88
CA GLN A 74 -8.80 -15.32 -0.66
C GLN A 74 -7.38 -15.70 -1.09
N ARG A 75 -6.89 -15.11 -2.20
CA ARG A 75 -5.52 -15.34 -2.69
C ARG A 75 -4.48 -14.69 -1.78
N LEU A 76 -4.86 -13.65 -1.06
CA LEU A 76 -3.98 -12.86 -0.18
C LEU A 76 -4.09 -13.26 1.29
N ALA A 77 -5.04 -14.13 1.65
CA ALA A 77 -5.29 -14.54 3.03
C ALA A 77 -4.04 -15.13 3.73
N ALA A 78 -3.22 -15.88 2.98
CA ALA A 78 -1.96 -16.44 3.48
C ALA A 78 -0.91 -15.38 3.88
N GLN A 79 -1.02 -14.17 3.37
CA GLN A 79 -0.10 -13.06 3.66
C GLN A 79 -0.44 -12.30 4.95
N LYS A 80 -1.52 -12.68 5.65
CA LYS A 80 -2.01 -12.00 6.86
C LYS A 80 -2.32 -10.51 6.62
N LEU A 81 -2.91 -10.21 5.47
CA LEU A 81 -3.29 -8.86 5.08
C LEU A 81 -4.23 -8.23 6.11
N VAL A 82 -3.90 -7.01 6.53
CA VAL A 82 -4.75 -6.18 7.40
C VAL A 82 -5.38 -5.06 6.57
N CYS A 83 -6.70 -4.92 6.66
CA CYS A 83 -7.43 -3.90 5.93
C CYS A 83 -7.96 -2.81 6.88
N PHE A 84 -7.62 -1.56 6.60
CA PHE A 84 -8.10 -0.38 7.31
C PHE A 84 -9.05 0.45 6.45
N ALA A 85 -9.99 1.11 7.11
CA ALA A 85 -10.83 2.13 6.52
C ALA A 85 -10.78 3.41 7.36
N ALA A 86 -10.53 4.54 6.73
CA ALA A 86 -10.54 5.86 7.32
C ALA A 86 -11.62 6.71 6.63
N PHE A 87 -12.63 7.15 7.38
CA PHE A 87 -13.74 7.94 6.84
C PHE A 87 -13.61 9.40 7.25
N THR A 88 -13.66 10.27 6.25
CA THR A 88 -13.39 11.72 6.44
C THR A 88 -14.63 12.54 6.77
N GLN A 89 -15.83 12.03 6.48
CA GLN A 89 -17.07 12.75 6.70
C GLN A 89 -18.04 11.97 7.60
N GLU A 90 -18.40 10.76 7.22
CA GLU A 90 -19.39 9.96 7.92
C GLU A 90 -18.86 8.54 8.11
N GLY A 91 -18.77 8.09 9.34
CA GLY A 91 -18.50 6.71 9.67
C GLY A 91 -19.73 5.82 9.46
N GLY A 92 -19.58 4.52 9.68
CA GLY A 92 -20.68 3.58 9.62
C GLY A 92 -20.25 2.16 9.34
N VAL A 93 -21.24 1.29 9.16
CA VAL A 93 -21.02 -0.14 8.94
C VAL A 93 -20.48 -0.38 7.53
N ILE A 94 -19.37 -1.09 7.45
CA ILE A 94 -18.78 -1.57 6.19
C ILE A 94 -19.43 -2.92 5.85
N ARG A 95 -20.17 -2.96 4.73
CA ARG A 95 -20.74 -4.21 4.22
C ARG A 95 -19.70 -4.97 3.41
N SER A 96 -19.01 -5.89 4.05
CA SER A 96 -17.95 -6.68 3.44
C SER A 96 -17.78 -8.00 4.20
N ASN A 97 -17.32 -9.03 3.51
CA ASN A 97 -16.82 -10.27 4.12
C ASN A 97 -15.33 -10.17 4.50
N ILE A 98 -14.68 -9.07 4.16
CA ILE A 98 -13.33 -8.76 4.61
C ILE A 98 -13.42 -8.05 5.96
N PRO A 99 -12.67 -8.45 6.98
CA PRO A 99 -12.58 -7.71 8.22
C PRO A 99 -11.83 -6.39 8.00
N PHE A 100 -12.50 -5.28 8.31
CA PHE A 100 -11.90 -3.96 8.30
C PHE A 100 -11.73 -3.44 9.72
N VAL A 101 -10.58 -2.83 9.98
CA VAL A 101 -10.37 -1.99 11.15
C VAL A 101 -10.67 -0.55 10.76
N THR A 102 -11.59 0.10 11.46
CA THR A 102 -11.88 1.52 11.21
C THR A 102 -10.91 2.39 12.00
N ALA A 103 -10.21 3.28 11.32
CA ALA A 103 -9.38 4.28 11.97
C ALA A 103 -10.26 5.30 12.71
N PRO A 104 -9.99 5.61 13.99
CA PRO A 104 -10.86 6.46 14.80
C PRO A 104 -10.88 7.92 14.33
N ASP A 105 -9.80 8.40 13.73
CA ASP A 105 -9.66 9.77 13.21
C ASP A 105 -9.37 9.74 11.70
N GLY A 106 -10.42 9.50 10.93
CA GLY A 106 -10.34 9.46 9.46
C GLY A 106 -9.82 10.74 8.83
N PRO A 107 -10.26 11.94 9.24
CA PRO A 107 -9.73 13.20 8.74
C PRO A 107 -8.22 13.37 8.96
N ASN A 108 -7.71 13.01 10.13
CA ASN A 108 -6.27 13.06 10.41
C ASN A 108 -5.49 12.05 9.57
N VAL A 109 -5.99 10.82 9.42
CA VAL A 109 -5.37 9.83 8.53
C VAL A 109 -5.33 10.34 7.10
N ALA A 110 -6.41 10.93 6.59
CA ALA A 110 -6.45 11.52 5.26
C ALA A 110 -5.41 12.64 5.09
N PHE A 111 -5.27 13.50 6.09
CA PHE A 111 -4.26 14.56 6.11
C PHE A 111 -2.83 13.99 6.07
N LEU A 112 -2.53 12.97 6.87
CA LEU A 112 -1.22 12.30 6.90
C LEU A 112 -0.82 11.72 5.55
N TYR A 113 -1.78 11.25 4.77
CA TYR A 113 -1.57 10.65 3.44
C TYR A 113 -1.81 11.63 2.28
N ASP A 114 -1.91 12.92 2.55
CA ASP A 114 -2.12 13.99 1.56
C ASP A 114 -3.41 13.80 0.73
N VAL A 115 -4.43 13.20 1.33
CA VAL A 115 -5.76 12.99 0.72
C VAL A 115 -6.69 14.08 1.17
N SER A 116 -6.69 15.21 0.47
CA SER A 116 -7.47 16.38 0.86
C SER A 116 -8.99 16.20 0.68
N LYS A 117 -9.41 15.45 -0.32
CA LYS A 117 -10.82 15.18 -0.64
C LYS A 117 -10.96 13.87 -1.40
N GLY A 118 -12.12 13.21 -1.22
CA GLY A 118 -12.49 12.07 -2.03
C GLY A 118 -11.97 10.74 -1.50
N PHE A 119 -11.38 9.96 -2.37
CA PHE A 119 -10.98 8.58 -2.13
C PHE A 119 -9.50 8.37 -2.36
N ALA A 120 -8.88 7.51 -1.56
CA ALA A 120 -7.59 6.91 -1.87
C ALA A 120 -7.51 5.48 -1.35
N ILE A 121 -6.70 4.67 -2.03
CA ILE A 121 -6.19 3.40 -1.56
C ILE A 121 -4.68 3.52 -1.40
N ALA A 122 -4.17 3.17 -0.23
CA ALA A 122 -2.75 3.05 0.05
C ALA A 122 -2.41 1.59 0.36
N ILE A 123 -1.32 1.10 -0.23
CA ILE A 123 -0.77 -0.22 0.04
C ILE A 123 0.55 -0.03 0.76
N ILE A 124 0.68 -0.66 1.91
CA ILE A 124 1.85 -0.57 2.78
C ILE A 124 2.45 -1.97 2.88
N GLY A 125 3.72 -2.06 2.54
CA GLY A 125 4.47 -3.31 2.59
C GLY A 125 4.72 -3.80 4.02
N PRO A 126 5.13 -5.07 4.17
CA PRO A 126 5.47 -5.65 5.46
C PRO A 126 6.69 -4.99 6.10
N ASP A 127 7.52 -4.30 5.33
CA ASP A 127 8.64 -3.47 5.79
C ASP A 127 8.21 -2.12 6.38
N GLY A 128 6.91 -1.78 6.30
CA GLY A 128 6.33 -0.53 6.76
C GLY A 128 6.46 0.63 5.79
N ASN A 129 6.82 0.37 4.54
CA ASN A 129 6.91 1.38 3.49
C ASN A 129 5.61 1.52 2.71
N LEU A 130 5.35 2.72 2.20
CA LEU A 130 4.23 3.00 1.31
C LEU A 130 4.60 2.60 -0.12
N ASP A 131 4.11 1.44 -0.57
CA ASP A 131 4.42 0.91 -1.90
C ASP A 131 3.62 1.60 -3.00
N CYS A 132 2.37 1.90 -2.71
CA CYS A 132 1.48 2.52 -3.67
C CYS A 132 0.40 3.34 -2.98
N ILE A 133 0.04 4.47 -3.59
CA ILE A 133 -1.16 5.23 -3.27
C ILE A 133 -1.86 5.62 -4.57
N SER A 134 -3.19 5.48 -4.61
CA SER A 134 -3.99 5.81 -5.79
C SER A 134 -5.31 6.45 -5.35
N THR A 135 -5.72 7.50 -6.06
CA THR A 135 -7.04 8.14 -5.87
C THR A 135 -8.13 7.51 -6.74
N LYS A 136 -7.78 6.46 -7.51
CA LYS A 136 -8.70 5.70 -8.36
C LYS A 136 -8.86 4.29 -7.83
N VAL A 137 -9.97 3.65 -8.16
CA VAL A 137 -10.19 2.22 -7.87
C VAL A 137 -9.05 1.41 -8.48
N MET A 138 -8.39 0.61 -7.65
CA MET A 138 -7.31 -0.27 -8.07
C MET A 138 -7.89 -1.61 -8.52
N PRO A 139 -7.64 -2.03 -9.77
CA PRO A 139 -8.11 -3.31 -10.27
C PRO A 139 -7.51 -4.49 -9.51
N VAL A 140 -8.24 -5.61 -9.46
CA VAL A 140 -7.84 -6.84 -8.75
C VAL A 140 -6.45 -7.33 -9.18
N GLN A 141 -6.11 -7.26 -10.45
CA GLN A 141 -4.80 -7.71 -10.93
C GLN A 141 -3.66 -6.89 -10.32
N ARG A 142 -3.79 -5.56 -10.32
CA ARG A 142 -2.78 -4.67 -9.72
C ARG A 142 -2.65 -4.87 -8.21
N LEU A 143 -3.76 -5.14 -7.51
CA LEU A 143 -3.73 -5.50 -6.10
C LEU A 143 -2.91 -6.77 -5.88
N LEU A 144 -3.18 -7.81 -6.68
CA LEU A 144 -2.47 -9.09 -6.59
C LEU A 144 -0.98 -8.93 -6.89
N ASP A 145 -0.62 -8.19 -7.93
CA ASP A 145 0.78 -7.98 -8.32
C ASP A 145 1.56 -7.25 -7.20
N THR A 146 0.98 -6.17 -6.66
CA THR A 146 1.60 -5.43 -5.56
C THR A 146 1.73 -6.29 -4.29
N MET A 147 0.68 -7.07 -3.95
CA MET A 147 0.70 -7.93 -2.77
C MET A 147 1.63 -9.12 -2.93
N ASN A 148 1.80 -9.68 -4.13
CA ASN A 148 2.76 -10.74 -4.39
C ASN A 148 4.21 -10.23 -4.22
N ALA A 149 4.50 -9.01 -4.67
CA ALA A 149 5.78 -8.37 -4.40
C ALA A 149 6.01 -8.24 -2.88
N ASN A 150 5.00 -7.78 -2.13
CA ASN A 150 5.04 -7.71 -0.66
C ASN A 150 5.27 -9.08 0.01
N PHE A 151 4.71 -10.14 -0.56
CA PHE A 151 4.93 -11.49 -0.05
C PHE A 151 6.39 -11.92 -0.14
N GLU A 152 7.08 -11.60 -1.23
CA GLU A 152 8.51 -11.88 -1.36
C GLU A 152 9.34 -11.08 -0.36
N VAL A 153 9.03 -9.81 -0.14
CA VAL A 153 9.66 -8.97 0.90
C VAL A 153 9.43 -9.59 2.29
N GLN A 154 8.20 -9.97 2.62
CA GLN A 154 7.88 -10.62 3.89
C GLN A 154 8.64 -11.93 4.11
N LYS A 155 8.84 -12.70 3.05
CA LYS A 155 9.60 -13.95 3.09
C LYS A 155 11.09 -13.72 3.33
N GLN A 156 11.66 -12.65 2.76
CA GLN A 156 13.04 -12.25 3.02
C GLN A 156 13.23 -11.83 4.48
N MET A 157 12.36 -10.96 5.01
CA MET A 157 12.42 -10.51 6.41
C MET A 157 12.36 -11.65 7.44
N ARG A 158 11.76 -12.79 7.10
CA ARG A 158 11.70 -13.96 8.00
C ARG A 158 12.96 -14.81 7.98
N ARG A 159 13.86 -14.59 7.04
CA ARG A 159 15.10 -15.34 6.90
C ARG A 159 16.29 -14.65 7.56
N GLU A 160 16.15 -13.39 7.85
CA GLU A 160 17.08 -12.54 8.63
C GLU A 160 16.79 -12.66 10.14
#